data_3990ca1c5174e942182d8947ecb1e650
#
_entry.id   3990ca1c5174e942182d8947ecb1e650
#
_cell.length_a   1.000
_cell.length_b   1.000
_cell.length_c   1.000
_cell.angle_alpha   90.00
_cell.angle_beta   90.00
_cell.angle_gamma   90.00
#
_symmetry.space_group_name_H-M   'P 1'
#
loop_
_entity.id
_entity.type
_entity.pdbx_description
1 polymer ?
#
loop_
_entity_poly.entity_id
_entity_poly.type
_entity_poly.pdbx_seq_one_letter_code
_entity_poly.pdbx_strand_id
1 'polypeptide(L)'
;MTSDKKFVIVALIIGIATLGIMIGVISQGNVRQVQIFYPEKIEQTVAFRDVEGKVRLVGILGVGGEENPTLVMRINFAYILTVINDGNKDHRMYIDGLEVQTDLLKPGEAETLTILTKKEGVYNYYDKRERLEQLGQLKAVSVLPSDKFEGILRDLI
;
A
#
# COMPACT_ATOMS: atom_id res chain seq x y z
N MET A 1 -61.09 -0.79 -12.84
CA MET A 1 -59.70 -1.24 -12.65
C MET A 1 -59.74 -2.24 -11.49
N THR A 2 -59.42 -3.50 -11.76
CA THR A 2 -59.45 -4.59 -10.77
C THR A 2 -58.48 -4.32 -9.64
N SER A 3 -58.80 -4.76 -8.41
CA SER A 3 -57.96 -4.58 -7.20
C SER A 3 -56.48 -4.94 -7.43
N ASP A 4 -56.26 -6.01 -8.18
CA ASP A 4 -54.91 -6.54 -8.49
C ASP A 4 -54.07 -5.58 -9.32
N LYS A 5 -54.64 -4.85 -10.26
CA LYS A 5 -53.94 -3.83 -11.05
C LYS A 5 -53.49 -2.64 -10.20
N LYS A 6 -54.34 -2.24 -9.22
CA LYS A 6 -53.94 -1.17 -8.28
C LYS A 6 -52.78 -1.61 -7.39
N PHE A 7 -52.84 -2.85 -6.92
CA PHE A 7 -51.76 -3.40 -6.09
C PHE A 7 -50.41 -3.47 -6.85
N VAL A 8 -50.41 -3.93 -8.10
CA VAL A 8 -49.21 -3.99 -8.94
C VAL A 8 -48.63 -2.60 -9.17
N ILE A 9 -49.47 -1.59 -9.46
CA ILE A 9 -49.01 -0.21 -9.66
C ILE A 9 -48.39 0.36 -8.40
N VAL A 10 -48.99 0.14 -7.24
CA VAL A 10 -48.46 0.61 -5.96
C VAL A 10 -47.12 -0.06 -5.63
N ALA A 11 -46.99 -1.37 -5.83
CA ALA A 11 -45.75 -2.10 -5.62
C ALA A 11 -44.62 -1.61 -6.54
N LEU A 12 -44.94 -1.29 -7.80
CA LEU A 12 -43.97 -0.78 -8.78
C LEU A 12 -43.49 0.63 -8.41
N ILE A 13 -44.40 1.50 -7.93
CA ILE A 13 -44.02 2.85 -7.46
C ILE A 13 -43.09 2.76 -6.24
N ILE A 14 -43.41 1.90 -5.27
CA ILE A 14 -42.58 1.69 -4.08
C ILE A 14 -41.20 1.15 -4.49
N GLY A 15 -41.13 0.20 -5.42
CA GLY A 15 -39.89 -0.36 -5.92
C GLY A 15 -38.98 0.68 -6.60
N ILE A 16 -39.56 1.55 -7.44
CA ILE A 16 -38.84 2.64 -8.10
C ILE A 16 -38.36 3.69 -7.07
N ALA A 17 -39.22 4.03 -6.10
CA ALA A 17 -38.85 4.99 -5.06
C ALA A 17 -37.69 4.49 -4.18
N THR A 18 -37.72 3.21 -3.77
CA THR A 18 -36.62 2.60 -3.00
C THR A 18 -35.32 2.52 -3.80
N LEU A 19 -35.39 2.18 -5.09
CA LEU A 19 -34.22 2.18 -5.96
C LEU A 19 -33.64 3.59 -6.12
N GLY A 20 -34.48 4.60 -6.29
CA GLY A 20 -34.06 6.00 -6.39
C GLY A 20 -33.37 6.49 -5.11
N ILE A 21 -33.90 6.13 -3.93
CA ILE A 21 -33.27 6.45 -2.64
C ILE A 21 -31.90 5.75 -2.51
N MET A 22 -31.80 4.48 -2.85
CA MET A 22 -30.52 3.76 -2.82
C MET A 22 -29.49 4.42 -3.74
N ILE A 23 -29.86 4.75 -4.97
CA ILE A 23 -28.95 5.44 -5.91
C ILE A 23 -28.56 6.82 -5.37
N GLY A 24 -29.51 7.57 -4.80
CA GLY A 24 -29.25 8.88 -4.20
C GLY A 24 -28.28 8.81 -3.02
N VAL A 25 -28.43 7.82 -2.14
CA VAL A 25 -27.52 7.61 -1.00
C VAL A 25 -26.12 7.22 -1.47
N ILE A 26 -26.02 6.37 -2.50
CA ILE A 26 -24.73 5.96 -3.08
C ILE A 26 -24.06 7.15 -3.77
N SER A 27 -24.83 7.99 -4.49
CA SER A 27 -24.28 9.14 -5.23
C SER A 27 -23.81 10.27 -4.31
N GLN A 28 -24.36 10.38 -3.11
CA GLN A 28 -23.94 11.39 -2.11
C GLN A 28 -22.63 11.03 -1.37
N GLY A 29 -21.97 9.94 -1.71
CA GLY A 29 -20.69 9.55 -1.11
C GLY A 29 -20.75 9.15 0.37
N ASN A 30 -21.95 9.07 0.96
CA ASN A 30 -22.15 8.66 2.36
C ASN A 30 -22.13 7.13 2.57
N VAL A 31 -22.20 6.37 1.49
CA VAL A 31 -21.85 4.95 1.55
C VAL A 31 -20.32 4.93 1.59
N ARG A 32 -19.71 4.48 2.71
CA ARG A 32 -18.33 4.06 2.70
C ARG A 32 -18.18 3.16 1.48
N GLN A 33 -17.55 3.69 0.44
CA GLN A 33 -17.14 2.85 -0.68
C GLN A 33 -16.33 1.74 -0.03
N VAL A 34 -16.90 0.55 -0.02
CA VAL A 34 -16.18 -0.62 0.43
C VAL A 34 -14.91 -0.61 -0.41
N GLN A 35 -13.76 -0.54 0.21
CA GLN A 35 -12.44 -0.37 -0.46
C GLN A 35 -12.06 -1.61 -1.30
N ILE A 36 -13.05 -2.30 -1.85
CA ILE A 36 -12.88 -3.48 -2.70
C ILE A 36 -12.11 -3.14 -3.99
N PHE A 37 -12.12 -1.85 -4.40
CA PHE A 37 -11.47 -1.39 -5.63
C PHE A 37 -10.22 -0.53 -5.39
N TYR A 38 -9.90 -0.19 -4.14
CA TYR A 38 -8.63 0.46 -3.84
C TYR A 38 -7.60 -0.62 -3.55
N PRO A 39 -6.43 -0.57 -4.21
CA PRO A 39 -5.34 -1.46 -3.83
C PRO A 39 -5.08 -1.27 -2.34
N GLU A 40 -5.01 -2.37 -1.60
CA GLU A 40 -4.56 -2.31 -0.21
C GLU A 40 -3.25 -1.52 -0.16
N LYS A 41 -3.16 -0.60 0.77
CA LYS A 41 -1.96 0.18 1.00
C LYS A 41 -1.18 -0.48 2.13
N ILE A 42 0.10 -0.66 1.92
CA ILE A 42 1.02 -0.98 3.00
C ILE A 42 1.80 0.29 3.27
N GLU A 43 1.67 0.82 4.47
CA GLU A 43 2.33 2.05 4.89
C GLU A 43 3.40 1.70 5.92
N GLN A 44 4.62 2.13 5.66
CA GLN A 44 5.75 1.99 6.56
C GLN A 44 6.51 3.31 6.66
N THR A 45 7.07 3.57 7.84
CA THR A 45 7.92 4.73 8.07
C THR A 45 9.25 4.28 8.61
N VAL A 46 10.31 4.82 8.03
CA VAL A 46 11.70 4.57 8.42
C VAL A 46 12.43 5.89 8.59
N ALA A 47 13.48 5.90 9.40
CA ALA A 47 14.29 7.10 9.59
C ALA A 47 15.77 6.78 9.45
N PHE A 48 16.52 7.67 8.77
CA PHE A 48 17.97 7.67 8.86
C PHE A 48 18.40 8.14 10.25
N ARG A 49 19.29 7.39 10.88
CA ARG A 49 19.90 7.72 12.17
C ARG A 49 21.41 7.40 12.17
N ASP A 50 22.16 8.21 12.87
CA ASP A 50 23.56 7.91 13.17
C ASP A 50 23.60 7.05 14.46
N VAL A 51 23.90 5.77 14.31
CA VAL A 51 24.07 4.82 15.43
C VAL A 51 25.54 4.40 15.47
N GLU A 52 26.23 4.67 16.57
CA GLU A 52 27.66 4.36 16.77
C GLU A 52 28.55 4.86 15.64
N GLY A 53 28.24 6.03 15.06
CA GLY A 53 29.01 6.64 13.97
C GLY A 53 28.79 6.04 12.60
N LYS A 54 27.80 5.13 12.47
CA LYS A 54 27.35 4.56 11.19
C LYS A 54 25.93 4.99 10.90
N VAL A 55 25.66 5.23 9.63
CA VAL A 55 24.31 5.49 9.18
C VAL A 55 23.50 4.20 9.21
N ARG A 56 22.32 4.26 9.82
CA ARG A 56 21.35 3.18 9.88
C ARG A 56 19.98 3.68 9.43
N LEU A 57 19.23 2.80 8.82
CA LEU A 57 17.80 3.02 8.60
C LEU A 57 17.05 2.33 9.72
N VAL A 58 16.26 3.07 10.51
CA VAL A 58 15.55 2.54 11.67
C VAL A 58 14.06 2.54 11.40
N GLY A 59 13.38 1.44 11.68
CA GLY A 59 11.94 1.32 11.55
C GLY A 59 11.21 2.18 12.59
N ILE A 60 10.25 3.00 12.15
CA ILE A 60 9.43 3.86 13.02
C ILE A 60 8.01 3.34 13.12
N LEU A 61 7.36 3.10 11.97
CA LEU A 61 5.99 2.63 11.90
C LEU A 61 5.92 1.43 10.94
N GLY A 62 5.25 0.37 11.35
CA GLY A 62 5.05 -0.83 10.54
C GLY A 62 6.29 -1.73 10.38
N VAL A 63 7.40 -1.41 11.05
CA VAL A 63 8.69 -2.11 10.93
C VAL A 63 9.36 -2.41 12.28
N GLY A 64 8.70 -2.14 13.39
CA GLY A 64 9.09 -2.63 14.73
C GLY A 64 10.36 -2.09 15.36
N GLY A 65 10.93 -0.97 14.88
CA GLY A 65 12.13 -0.35 15.49
C GLY A 65 13.45 -1.06 15.17
N GLU A 66 13.45 -1.98 14.21
CA GLU A 66 14.67 -2.68 13.76
C GLU A 66 15.62 -1.74 13.02
N GLU A 67 16.93 -1.98 13.18
CA GLU A 67 17.98 -1.33 12.39
C GLU A 67 18.15 -2.04 11.04
N ASN A 68 18.21 -1.25 9.97
CA ASN A 68 18.33 -1.74 8.60
C ASN A 68 17.32 -2.86 8.27
N PRO A 69 16.01 -2.62 8.50
CA PRO A 69 15.01 -3.66 8.46
C PRO A 69 14.85 -4.26 7.08
N THR A 70 14.40 -5.50 7.02
CA THR A 70 13.86 -6.04 5.78
C THR A 70 12.45 -5.50 5.59
N LEU A 71 12.28 -4.56 4.65
CA LEU A 71 10.98 -4.03 4.26
C LEU A 71 10.23 -5.08 3.43
N VAL A 72 8.91 -5.18 3.61
CA VAL A 72 8.09 -6.15 2.88
C VAL A 72 6.94 -5.43 2.19
N MET A 73 6.83 -5.60 0.89
CA MET A 73 5.72 -5.13 0.09
C MET A 73 5.02 -6.27 -0.65
N ARG A 74 3.79 -6.05 -1.06
CA ARG A 74 3.04 -6.98 -1.91
C ARG A 74 3.07 -6.51 -3.35
N ILE A 75 3.26 -7.43 -4.29
CA ILE A 75 3.12 -7.09 -5.72
C ILE A 75 1.68 -6.69 -6.02
N ASN A 76 1.50 -5.79 -6.98
CA ASN A 76 0.20 -5.20 -7.39
C ASN A 76 -0.51 -4.35 -6.33
N PHE A 77 0.12 -4.09 -5.17
CA PHE A 77 -0.38 -3.19 -4.13
C PHE A 77 0.50 -1.95 -4.03
N ALA A 78 -0.11 -0.83 -3.68
CA ALA A 78 0.63 0.40 -3.43
C ALA A 78 1.39 0.27 -2.09
N TYR A 79 2.71 0.34 -2.14
CA TYR A 79 3.57 0.42 -0.97
C TYR A 79 3.98 1.87 -0.76
N ILE A 80 3.60 2.40 0.38
CA ILE A 80 3.85 3.79 0.77
C ILE A 80 4.93 3.78 1.84
N LEU A 81 6.10 4.28 1.48
CA LEU A 81 7.27 4.36 2.33
C LEU A 81 7.58 5.81 2.65
N THR A 82 7.41 6.20 3.91
CA THR A 82 7.86 7.50 4.39
C THR A 82 9.27 7.38 4.94
N VAL A 83 10.17 8.16 4.38
CA VAL A 83 11.60 8.22 4.78
C VAL A 83 11.84 9.55 5.46
N ILE A 84 12.31 9.51 6.69
CA ILE A 84 12.64 10.68 7.51
C ILE A 84 14.16 10.76 7.65
N ASN A 85 14.73 11.93 7.62
CA ASN A 85 16.10 12.14 8.03
C ASN A 85 16.14 12.65 9.48
N ASP A 86 16.35 11.74 10.42
CA ASP A 86 16.51 12.00 11.87
C ASP A 86 18.01 12.01 12.27
N GLY A 87 18.90 12.11 11.27
CA GLY A 87 20.34 12.25 11.45
C GLY A 87 20.81 13.70 11.41
N ASN A 88 22.12 13.88 11.38
CA ASN A 88 22.76 15.20 11.36
C ASN A 88 23.40 15.56 10.02
N LYS A 89 23.27 14.69 9.03
CA LYS A 89 23.82 14.84 7.67
C LYS A 89 22.71 14.66 6.64
N ASP A 90 22.96 15.09 5.41
CA ASP A 90 22.04 14.86 4.31
C ASP A 90 22.05 13.38 3.90
N HIS A 91 20.90 12.80 3.61
CA HIS A 91 20.75 11.42 3.18
C HIS A 91 19.85 11.31 1.95
N ARG A 92 20.06 10.26 1.13
CA ARG A 92 19.19 9.94 0.00
C ARG A 92 18.99 8.43 -0.06
N MET A 93 17.75 7.99 0.12
CA MET A 93 17.42 6.58 -0.06
C MET A 93 17.30 6.26 -1.55
N TYR A 94 17.92 5.17 -1.98
CA TYR A 94 17.79 4.61 -3.33
C TYR A 94 17.48 3.13 -3.25
N ILE A 95 16.51 2.66 -4.02
CA ILE A 95 16.11 1.25 -4.11
C ILE A 95 16.49 0.74 -5.49
N ASP A 96 17.50 -0.10 -5.52
CA ASP A 96 18.06 -0.67 -6.75
C ASP A 96 17.08 -1.64 -7.40
N GLY A 97 17.01 -1.62 -8.73
CA GLY A 97 16.12 -2.47 -9.51
C GLY A 97 14.65 -2.02 -9.57
N LEU A 98 14.25 -1.03 -8.76
CA LEU A 98 12.97 -0.32 -8.87
C LEU A 98 13.16 1.11 -9.38
N GLU A 99 14.39 1.59 -9.44
CA GLU A 99 14.77 2.95 -9.84
C GLU A 99 14.02 4.05 -9.05
N VAL A 100 13.69 3.75 -7.79
CA VAL A 100 12.99 4.65 -6.87
C VAL A 100 14.00 5.24 -5.91
N GLN A 101 13.95 6.55 -5.73
CA GLN A 101 14.80 7.25 -4.78
C GLN A 101 14.08 8.45 -4.17
N THR A 102 14.52 8.87 -2.98
CA THR A 102 14.12 10.16 -2.42
C THR A 102 14.95 11.30 -3.04
N ASP A 103 14.49 12.53 -2.86
CA ASP A 103 15.36 13.69 -2.96
C ASP A 103 16.46 13.64 -1.89
N LEU A 104 17.39 14.59 -1.95
CA LEU A 104 18.41 14.73 -0.90
C LEU A 104 17.74 15.33 0.34
N LEU A 105 17.48 14.48 1.33
CA LEU A 105 16.83 14.88 2.58
C LEU A 105 17.84 15.52 3.52
N LYS A 106 17.61 16.76 3.91
CA LYS A 106 18.36 17.44 4.97
C LYS A 106 17.89 16.94 6.35
N PRO A 107 18.68 17.18 7.40
CA PRO A 107 18.27 16.89 8.77
C PRO A 107 16.87 17.46 9.09
N GLY A 108 15.96 16.58 9.56
CA GLY A 108 14.58 16.91 9.87
C GLY A 108 13.59 16.86 8.69
N GLU A 109 14.06 16.67 7.46
CA GLU A 109 13.19 16.53 6.29
C GLU A 109 12.66 15.09 6.15
N ALA A 110 11.51 14.98 5.51
CA ALA A 110 10.87 13.69 5.23
C ALA A 110 10.25 13.69 3.83
N GLU A 111 10.24 12.54 3.19
CA GLU A 111 9.61 12.33 1.89
C GLU A 111 8.86 11.00 1.88
N THR A 112 7.76 10.95 1.13
CA THR A 112 6.95 9.76 0.97
C THR A 112 7.05 9.24 -0.45
N LEU A 113 7.54 8.01 -0.58
CA LEU A 113 7.63 7.28 -1.83
C LEU A 113 6.41 6.38 -2.00
N THR A 114 5.83 6.38 -3.20
CA THR A 114 4.80 5.40 -3.57
C THR A 114 5.43 4.41 -4.55
N ILE A 115 5.53 3.16 -4.14
CA ILE A 115 6.20 2.10 -4.90
C ILE A 115 5.16 1.09 -5.35
N LEU A 116 5.16 0.76 -6.64
CA LEU A 116 4.31 -0.25 -7.23
C LEU A 116 5.17 -1.18 -8.09
N THR A 117 5.18 -2.45 -7.79
CA THR A 117 5.83 -3.47 -8.63
C THR A 117 4.88 -4.62 -8.95
N LYS A 118 5.09 -5.21 -10.14
CA LYS A 118 4.38 -6.42 -10.58
C LYS A 118 5.25 -7.67 -10.48
N LYS A 119 6.53 -7.50 -10.13
CA LYS A 119 7.51 -8.59 -10.08
C LYS A 119 7.86 -8.90 -8.63
N GLU A 120 7.83 -10.17 -8.29
CA GLU A 120 8.43 -10.66 -7.07
C GLU A 120 9.95 -10.51 -7.13
N GLY A 121 10.55 -10.25 -5.97
CA GLY A 121 12.00 -10.13 -5.91
C GLY A 121 12.49 -9.53 -4.62
N VAL A 122 13.81 -9.47 -4.52
CA VAL A 122 14.52 -8.80 -3.44
C VAL A 122 15.29 -7.65 -4.04
N TYR A 123 15.03 -6.45 -3.55
CA TYR A 123 15.60 -5.20 -3.99
C TYR A 123 16.43 -4.63 -2.86
N ASN A 124 17.69 -4.31 -3.11
CA ASN A 124 18.53 -3.71 -2.10
C ASN A 124 18.28 -2.21 -2.02
N TYR A 125 18.28 -1.66 -0.82
CA TYR A 125 18.22 -0.22 -0.63
C TYR A 125 19.51 0.33 -0.03
N TYR A 126 19.84 1.55 -0.40
CA TYR A 126 21.14 2.19 -0.17
C TYR A 126 20.98 3.62 0.33
N ASP A 127 21.96 4.11 1.06
CA ASP A 127 22.21 5.55 1.17
C ASP A 127 23.10 5.99 -0.02
N LYS A 128 22.58 6.84 -0.88
CA LYS A 128 23.25 7.29 -2.12
C LYS A 128 23.84 8.70 -1.95
N ARG A 129 24.28 9.09 -0.77
CA ARG A 129 24.83 10.43 -0.55
C ARG A 129 26.17 10.63 -1.24
N GLU A 130 27.19 9.91 -0.82
CA GLU A 130 28.55 9.98 -1.35
C GLU A 130 29.03 8.64 -1.89
N ARG A 131 28.56 7.56 -1.30
CA ARG A 131 28.82 6.17 -1.70
C ARG A 131 27.54 5.38 -1.63
N LEU A 132 27.46 4.34 -2.45
CA LEU A 132 26.39 3.35 -2.36
C LEU A 132 26.66 2.46 -1.14
N GLU A 133 26.20 2.87 0.03
CA GLU A 133 26.22 2.04 1.23
C GLU A 133 24.92 1.25 1.32
N GLN A 134 25.01 -0.07 1.18
CA GLN A 134 23.87 -0.94 1.33
C GLN A 134 23.41 -0.96 2.78
N LEU A 135 22.16 -0.58 3.01
CA LEU A 135 21.55 -0.57 4.34
C LEU A 135 20.68 -1.80 4.58
N GLY A 136 19.92 -2.27 3.57
CA GLY A 136 19.06 -3.42 3.76
C GLY A 136 18.34 -3.83 2.48
N GLN A 137 17.19 -4.51 2.65
CA GLN A 137 16.46 -5.11 1.54
C GLN A 137 14.95 -4.80 1.61
N LEU A 138 14.35 -4.65 0.43
CA LEU A 138 12.91 -4.61 0.22
C LEU A 138 12.50 -5.91 -0.49
N LYS A 139 11.63 -6.70 0.11
CA LYS A 139 11.08 -7.92 -0.47
C LYS A 139 9.70 -7.68 -1.04
N ALA A 140 9.53 -7.89 -2.33
CA ALA A 140 8.24 -7.89 -3.00
C ALA A 140 7.73 -9.34 -3.12
N VAL A 141 6.60 -9.62 -2.48
CA VAL A 141 6.04 -10.96 -2.37
C VAL A 141 4.64 -11.04 -2.97
N SER A 142 4.29 -12.19 -3.54
CA SER A 142 2.90 -12.52 -3.91
C SER A 142 2.10 -12.92 -2.68
N VAL A 143 0.85 -12.54 -2.66
CA VAL A 143 -0.08 -12.91 -1.58
C VAL A 143 -0.90 -14.14 -1.93
N LEU A 144 -0.92 -14.51 -3.21
CA LEU A 144 -1.64 -15.70 -3.66
C LEU A 144 -0.74 -16.91 -3.40
N PRO A 145 -1.14 -17.83 -2.49
CA PRO A 145 -0.55 -19.15 -2.47
C PRO A 145 -0.96 -19.83 -3.78
N SER A 146 -0.08 -19.76 -4.79
CA SER A 146 -0.29 -20.38 -6.10
C SER A 146 -0.68 -21.87 -5.98
N ASP A 147 -0.21 -22.51 -4.94
CA ASP A 147 -0.33 -23.95 -4.74
C ASP A 147 -1.67 -24.39 -4.13
N LYS A 148 -2.39 -23.49 -3.42
CA LYS A 148 -3.68 -23.84 -2.82
C LYS A 148 -4.87 -23.68 -3.77
N PHE A 149 -4.80 -22.76 -4.74
CA PHE A 149 -5.89 -22.55 -5.68
C PHE A 149 -5.96 -23.62 -6.76
N GLU A 150 -4.83 -24.11 -7.24
CA GLU A 150 -4.79 -25.24 -8.17
C GLU A 150 -5.28 -26.55 -7.52
N GLY A 151 -5.00 -26.75 -6.23
CA GLY A 151 -5.53 -27.87 -5.45
C GLY A 151 -7.05 -27.83 -5.33
N ILE A 152 -7.63 -26.70 -4.98
CA ILE A 152 -9.08 -26.52 -4.81
C ILE A 152 -9.83 -26.66 -6.14
N LEU A 153 -9.27 -26.16 -7.25
CA LEU A 153 -9.87 -26.33 -8.58
C LEU A 153 -9.80 -27.77 -9.08
N ARG A 154 -8.79 -28.55 -8.70
CA ARG A 154 -8.68 -29.97 -9.04
C ARG A 154 -9.70 -30.85 -8.31
N ASP A 155 -10.08 -30.46 -7.09
CA ASP A 155 -11.07 -31.19 -6.29
C ASP A 155 -12.51 -30.81 -6.63
N LEU A 156 -12.72 -29.80 -7.49
CA LEU A 156 -14.04 -29.29 -7.92
C LEU A 156 -14.44 -29.71 -9.35
N ILE A 157 -13.55 -30.33 -10.10
CA ILE A 157 -13.77 -30.86 -11.46
C ILE A 157 -13.60 -32.38 -11.44
#